data_4bf749460864635183dbe711871fdcff
#
_entry.id   4bf749460864635183dbe711871fdcff
#
_cell.length_a   1.000
_cell.length_b   1.000
_cell.length_c   1.000
_cell.angle_alpha   90.00
_cell.angle_beta   90.00
_cell.angle_gamma   90.00
#
_symmetry.space_group_name_H-M   'P 1'
#
loop_
_entity.id
_entity.type
_entity.pdbx_description
1 polymer ?
#
loop_
_entity_poly.entity_id
_entity_poly.type
_entity_poly.pdbx_seq_one_letter_code
_entity_poly.pdbx_strand_id
1 'polypeptide(L)'
;MSQWEKLLMCIQKLSNDLRFQELRRVLESYGYEMRAPKNGSSHYTFRMSYTRKNESKKDLTNAAFNRFSGGEKAMAMYVPLFASVNAQYQKCKKEDHPRLIALDEAFAGVDEINIASMFEMVEALDLDYIMNSQVLWGCYPTVQRLHISELLRPLNADFVTVVNYLWNGKEKVLNGR
;
A
#
# COMPACT_ATOMS: atom_id res chain seq x y z
N MET A 1 2.48 -18.51 2.45
CA MET A 1 3.37 -17.84 1.46
C MET A 1 3.63 -16.44 1.99
N SER A 2 4.88 -16.08 2.29
CA SER A 2 5.23 -14.77 2.83
C SER A 2 5.02 -13.69 1.77
N GLN A 3 4.80 -12.42 2.17
CA GLN A 3 4.74 -11.29 1.21
C GLN A 3 6.01 -11.19 0.35
N TRP A 4 7.13 -11.62 0.90
CA TRP A 4 8.40 -11.72 0.20
C TRP A 4 8.38 -12.76 -0.93
N GLU A 5 7.77 -13.91 -0.69
CA GLU A 5 7.56 -14.94 -1.72
C GLU A 5 6.60 -14.47 -2.81
N LYS A 6 5.53 -13.72 -2.44
CA LYS A 6 4.62 -13.10 -3.43
C LYS A 6 5.34 -12.06 -4.29
N LEU A 7 6.19 -11.22 -3.70
CA LEU A 7 7.00 -10.24 -4.43
C LEU A 7 8.00 -10.94 -5.37
N LEU A 8 8.68 -11.98 -4.89
CA LEU A 8 9.58 -12.80 -5.72
C LEU A 8 8.85 -13.48 -6.88
N MET A 9 7.64 -14.00 -6.64
CA MET A 9 6.82 -14.57 -7.72
C MET A 9 6.35 -13.51 -8.73
N CYS A 10 6.04 -12.30 -8.29
CA CYS A 10 5.75 -11.19 -9.19
C CYS A 10 6.98 -10.81 -10.01
N ILE A 11 8.15 -10.74 -9.39
CA ILE A 11 9.43 -10.47 -10.08
C ILE A 11 9.75 -11.60 -11.07
N GLN A 12 9.52 -12.86 -10.70
CA GLN A 12 9.73 -14.02 -11.59
C GLN A 12 8.74 -14.09 -12.76
N LYS A 13 7.50 -13.59 -12.58
CA LYS A 13 6.51 -13.49 -13.65
C LYS A 13 6.75 -12.33 -14.62
N LEU A 14 7.53 -11.33 -14.22
CA LEU A 14 7.91 -10.17 -15.03
C LEU A 14 9.05 -10.52 -16.01
N SER A 15 8.89 -11.57 -16.81
CA SER A 15 9.77 -12.07 -17.88
C SER A 15 11.15 -12.59 -17.43
N ASN A 16 11.58 -13.67 -18.07
CA ASN A 16 12.93 -14.25 -17.94
C ASN A 16 14.07 -13.32 -18.43
N ASP A 17 13.73 -12.10 -18.88
CA ASP A 17 14.62 -11.10 -19.48
C ASP A 17 14.71 -9.80 -18.68
N LEU A 18 14.32 -9.80 -17.40
CA LEU A 18 14.42 -8.60 -16.57
C LEU A 18 15.89 -8.17 -16.41
N ARG A 19 16.27 -7.12 -17.10
CA ARG A 19 17.64 -6.59 -17.00
C ARG A 19 17.87 -6.06 -15.58
N PHE A 20 19.09 -6.24 -15.06
CA PHE A 20 19.49 -5.77 -13.73
C PHE A 20 19.08 -4.31 -13.46
N GLN A 21 19.16 -3.44 -14.46
CA GLN A 21 18.77 -2.04 -14.35
C GLN A 21 17.26 -1.84 -14.17
N GLU A 22 16.44 -2.72 -14.69
CA GLU A 22 14.98 -2.69 -14.53
C GLU A 22 14.61 -3.16 -13.13
N LEU A 23 15.20 -4.27 -12.67
CA LEU A 23 15.06 -4.74 -11.30
C LEU A 23 15.49 -3.68 -10.28
N ARG A 24 16.63 -3.02 -10.52
CA ARG A 24 17.10 -1.92 -9.70
C ARG A 24 16.07 -0.80 -9.62
N ARG A 25 15.53 -0.34 -10.75
CA ARG A 25 14.52 0.72 -10.80
C ARG A 25 13.25 0.34 -10.04
N VAL A 26 12.80 -0.92 -10.19
CA VAL A 26 11.64 -1.43 -9.44
C VAL A 26 11.91 -1.38 -7.94
N LEU A 27 13.02 -1.93 -7.47
CA LEU A 27 13.35 -1.96 -6.04
C LEU A 27 13.58 -0.54 -5.49
N GLU A 28 14.26 0.34 -6.22
CA GLU A 28 14.45 1.74 -5.82
C GLU A 28 13.11 2.50 -5.78
N SER A 29 12.15 2.18 -6.66
CA SER A 29 10.80 2.76 -6.62
C SER A 29 9.99 2.31 -5.40
N TYR A 30 10.34 1.17 -4.79
CA TYR A 30 9.80 0.72 -3.51
C TYR A 30 10.59 1.22 -2.29
N GLY A 31 11.49 2.19 -2.47
CA GLY A 31 12.26 2.80 -1.38
C GLY A 31 13.48 2.01 -0.92
N TYR A 32 13.90 1.01 -1.69
CA TYR A 32 15.14 0.28 -1.42
C TYR A 32 16.35 1.05 -1.92
N GLU A 33 17.41 1.10 -1.13
CA GLU A 33 18.71 1.65 -1.50
C GLU A 33 19.63 0.51 -1.96
N MET A 34 20.14 0.59 -3.19
CA MET A 34 21.11 -0.37 -3.70
C MET A 34 22.49 -0.06 -3.15
N ARG A 35 23.13 -1.06 -2.55
CA ARG A 35 24.53 -0.96 -2.10
C ARG A 35 25.42 -1.90 -2.91
N ALA A 36 26.49 -1.34 -3.46
CA ALA A 36 27.52 -2.12 -4.12
C ALA A 36 28.28 -3.01 -3.12
N PRO A 37 28.74 -4.18 -3.55
CA PRO A 37 29.54 -5.06 -2.72
C PRO A 37 30.89 -4.42 -2.36
N LYS A 38 31.33 -4.66 -1.14
CA LYS A 38 32.59 -4.05 -0.64
C LYS A 38 33.87 -4.62 -1.29
N ASN A 39 33.81 -5.81 -1.89
CA ASN A 39 34.98 -6.57 -2.33
C ASN A 39 34.94 -6.97 -3.82
N GLY A 40 34.37 -6.15 -4.71
CA GLY A 40 34.33 -6.49 -6.14
C GLY A 40 33.44 -7.69 -6.52
N SER A 41 32.63 -8.20 -5.60
CA SER A 41 31.62 -9.22 -5.84
C SER A 41 30.53 -8.67 -6.76
N SER A 42 29.89 -9.54 -7.54
CA SER A 42 28.72 -9.22 -8.38
C SER A 42 27.39 -9.16 -7.61
N HIS A 43 27.41 -9.38 -6.29
CA HIS A 43 26.21 -9.41 -5.46
C HIS A 43 25.87 -8.03 -4.89
N TYR A 44 24.80 -7.42 -5.39
CA TYR A 44 24.24 -6.18 -4.86
C TYR A 44 23.25 -6.46 -3.75
N THR A 45 23.20 -5.58 -2.75
CA THR A 45 22.24 -5.63 -1.64
C THR A 45 21.30 -4.45 -1.74
N PHE A 46 20.00 -4.70 -1.66
CA PHE A 46 18.98 -3.67 -1.54
C PHE A 46 18.55 -3.55 -0.08
N ARG A 47 18.54 -2.33 0.45
CA ARG A 47 18.18 -2.05 1.83
C ARG A 47 17.15 -0.93 1.90
N MET A 48 16.19 -1.05 2.80
CA MET A 48 15.30 0.02 3.21
C MET A 48 15.77 0.59 4.54
N SER A 49 15.60 1.88 4.75
CA SER A 49 15.95 2.54 6.00
C SER A 49 14.73 3.23 6.57
N TYR A 50 14.71 3.42 7.88
CA TYR A 50 13.68 4.16 8.59
C TYR A 50 14.30 5.14 9.59
N THR A 51 13.53 6.17 9.97
CA THR A 51 13.89 7.13 10.99
C THR A 51 12.71 7.32 11.94
N ARG A 52 12.93 7.17 13.24
CA ARG A 52 11.96 7.58 14.26
C ARG A 52 12.25 9.02 14.70
N LYS A 53 11.22 9.68 15.22
CA LYS A 53 11.37 11.05 15.75
C LYS A 53 12.54 11.12 16.73
N ASN A 54 13.47 12.05 16.50
CA ASN A 54 14.68 12.28 17.29
C ASN A 54 15.71 11.13 17.27
N GLU A 55 15.62 10.20 16.33
CA GLU A 55 16.61 9.14 16.15
C GLU A 55 17.37 9.30 14.82
N SER A 56 18.56 8.71 14.76
CA SER A 56 19.32 8.62 13.51
C SER A 56 18.68 7.59 12.55
N LYS A 57 18.93 7.78 11.24
CA LYS A 57 18.53 6.82 10.20
C LYS A 57 19.12 5.44 10.49
N LYS A 58 18.27 4.39 10.48
CA LYS A 58 18.62 3.00 10.72
C LYS A 58 18.20 2.11 9.57
N ASP A 59 18.92 1.05 9.29
CA ASP A 59 18.52 0.04 8.31
C ASP A 59 17.29 -0.73 8.81
N LEU A 60 16.28 -0.90 7.95
CA LEU A 60 15.12 -1.73 8.22
C LEU A 60 15.50 -3.21 8.01
N THR A 61 15.82 -3.87 9.10
CA THR A 61 16.09 -5.31 9.12
C THR A 61 14.87 -6.09 9.57
N ASN A 62 14.82 -7.41 9.31
CA ASN A 62 13.75 -8.26 9.82
C ASN A 62 13.61 -8.17 11.35
N ALA A 63 14.73 -8.08 12.07
CA ALA A 63 14.73 -7.91 13.52
C ALA A 63 14.16 -6.55 13.95
N ALA A 64 14.40 -5.48 13.21
CA ALA A 64 13.80 -4.18 13.46
C ALA A 64 12.30 -4.20 13.14
N PHE A 65 11.90 -4.73 11.98
CA PHE A 65 10.50 -4.85 11.56
C PHE A 65 9.66 -5.67 12.54
N ASN A 66 10.20 -6.78 13.06
CA ASN A 66 9.48 -7.61 14.03
C ASN A 66 9.20 -6.89 15.37
N ARG A 67 10.02 -5.90 15.74
CA ARG A 67 9.82 -5.05 16.93
C ARG A 67 8.88 -3.88 16.71
N PHE A 68 8.48 -3.61 15.48
CA PHE A 68 7.55 -2.54 15.17
C PHE A 68 6.17 -2.87 15.71
N SER A 69 5.47 -1.85 16.19
CA SER A 69 4.03 -1.90 16.45
C SER A 69 3.26 -2.20 15.16
N GLY A 70 1.98 -2.56 15.27
CA GLY A 70 1.11 -2.77 14.10
C GLY A 70 1.11 -1.58 13.15
N GLY A 71 0.97 -0.38 13.69
CA GLY A 71 0.99 0.85 12.92
C GLY A 71 2.34 1.14 12.26
N GLU A 72 3.46 0.96 12.98
CA GLU A 72 4.80 1.12 12.38
C GLU A 72 5.05 0.12 11.24
N LYS A 73 4.56 -1.13 11.38
CA LYS A 73 4.62 -2.13 10.30
C LYS A 73 3.82 -1.70 9.09
N ALA A 74 2.60 -1.19 9.31
CA ALA A 74 1.77 -0.67 8.24
C ALA A 74 2.46 0.49 7.51
N MET A 75 2.97 1.48 8.25
CA MET A 75 3.73 2.60 7.67
C MET A 75 4.92 2.11 6.85
N ALA A 76 5.69 1.15 7.37
CA ALA A 76 6.85 0.59 6.68
C ALA A 76 6.49 -0.15 5.37
N MET A 77 5.26 -0.62 5.23
CA MET A 77 4.76 -1.33 4.04
C MET A 77 4.05 -0.40 3.06
N TYR A 78 3.08 0.37 3.54
CA TYR A 78 2.20 1.17 2.68
C TYR A 78 2.88 2.46 2.17
N VAL A 79 3.71 3.12 2.97
CA VAL A 79 4.38 4.35 2.54
C VAL A 79 5.26 4.14 1.30
N PRO A 80 6.16 3.13 1.26
CA PRO A 80 6.93 2.85 0.05
C PRO A 80 6.05 2.39 -1.12
N LEU A 81 4.97 1.65 -0.86
CA LEU A 81 4.02 1.22 -1.89
C LEU A 81 3.36 2.43 -2.56
N PHE A 82 2.76 3.34 -1.79
CA PHE A 82 2.10 4.51 -2.33
C PHE A 82 3.08 5.48 -3.01
N ALA A 83 4.26 5.69 -2.43
CA ALA A 83 5.31 6.48 -3.05
C ALA A 83 5.76 5.88 -4.40
N SER A 84 5.87 4.56 -4.49
CA SER A 84 6.22 3.85 -5.72
C SER A 84 5.15 3.98 -6.79
N VAL A 85 3.87 3.80 -6.43
CA VAL A 85 2.72 3.97 -7.33
C VAL A 85 2.69 5.40 -7.86
N ASN A 86 2.82 6.40 -6.97
CA ASN A 86 2.87 7.80 -7.36
C ASN A 86 4.02 8.08 -8.33
N ALA A 87 5.23 7.57 -8.05
CA ALA A 87 6.39 7.72 -8.94
C ALA A 87 6.17 7.07 -10.32
N GLN A 88 5.38 6.00 -10.43
CA GLN A 88 5.02 5.42 -11.73
C GLN A 88 4.02 6.30 -12.47
N TYR A 89 2.99 6.81 -11.80
CA TYR A 89 2.03 7.72 -12.42
C TYR A 89 2.66 9.03 -12.89
N GLN A 90 3.63 9.57 -12.16
CA GLN A 90 4.38 10.77 -12.59
C GLN A 90 5.17 10.58 -13.89
N LYS A 91 5.43 9.35 -14.34
CA LYS A 91 6.07 9.06 -15.63
C LYS A 91 5.10 9.04 -16.80
N CYS A 92 3.80 9.08 -16.55
CA CYS A 92 2.79 9.11 -17.60
C CYS A 92 2.88 10.40 -18.40
N LYS A 93 2.86 10.26 -19.74
CA LYS A 93 2.99 11.40 -20.65
C LYS A 93 1.70 12.19 -20.84
N LYS A 94 0.56 11.58 -20.49
CA LYS A 94 -0.77 12.19 -20.59
C LYS A 94 -1.18 12.69 -19.21
N GLU A 95 -1.75 13.86 -19.13
CA GLU A 95 -2.26 14.44 -17.88
C GLU A 95 -3.53 13.74 -17.38
N ASP A 96 -4.35 13.24 -18.30
CA ASP A 96 -5.66 12.61 -18.06
C ASP A 96 -5.58 11.08 -17.83
N HIS A 97 -4.53 10.59 -17.20
CA HIS A 97 -4.41 9.16 -16.86
C HIS A 97 -5.05 8.84 -15.51
N PRO A 98 -5.65 7.65 -15.35
CA PRO A 98 -6.18 7.22 -14.06
C PRO A 98 -5.05 7.04 -13.05
N ARG A 99 -5.29 7.46 -11.81
CA ARG A 99 -4.36 7.32 -10.67
C ARG A 99 -4.90 6.30 -9.67
N LEU A 100 -5.38 5.17 -10.18
CA LEU A 100 -6.10 4.16 -9.41
C LEU A 100 -5.16 3.15 -8.73
N ILE A 101 -5.40 2.89 -7.45
CA ILE A 101 -4.79 1.79 -6.69
C ILE A 101 -5.87 0.82 -6.21
N ALA A 102 -5.61 -0.49 -6.31
CA ALA A 102 -6.48 -1.52 -5.80
C ALA A 102 -5.79 -2.30 -4.68
N LEU A 103 -6.42 -2.38 -3.51
CA LEU A 103 -5.87 -3.04 -2.32
C LEU A 103 -6.82 -4.12 -1.83
N ASP A 104 -6.32 -5.33 -1.72
CA ASP A 104 -7.00 -6.47 -1.11
C ASP A 104 -6.65 -6.56 0.38
N GLU A 105 -7.65 -6.80 1.23
CA GLU A 105 -7.52 -6.81 2.70
C GLU A 105 -6.81 -5.55 3.24
N ALA A 106 -7.21 -4.39 2.72
CA ALA A 106 -6.58 -3.13 3.04
C ALA A 106 -6.52 -2.89 4.55
N PHE A 107 -5.32 -2.52 5.01
CA PHE A 107 -5.04 -2.14 6.40
C PHE A 107 -5.36 -3.19 7.46
N ALA A 108 -5.37 -4.48 7.11
CA ALA A 108 -5.60 -5.56 8.07
C ALA A 108 -4.58 -5.50 9.22
N GLY A 109 -5.08 -5.46 10.48
CA GLY A 109 -4.25 -5.38 11.67
C GLY A 109 -3.61 -4.02 11.95
N VAL A 110 -4.04 -2.97 11.26
CA VAL A 110 -3.64 -1.59 11.50
C VAL A 110 -4.64 -0.91 12.43
N ASP A 111 -4.16 -0.12 13.36
CA ASP A 111 -5.03 0.67 14.23
C ASP A 111 -5.65 1.88 13.50
N GLU A 112 -6.76 2.38 14.02
CA GLU A 112 -7.58 3.42 13.39
C GLU A 112 -6.83 4.73 13.13
N ILE A 113 -5.93 5.13 14.04
CA ILE A 113 -5.14 6.36 13.89
C ILE A 113 -4.20 6.26 12.68
N ASN A 114 -3.54 5.11 12.55
CA ASN A 114 -2.64 4.87 11.44
C ASN A 114 -3.40 4.68 10.11
N ILE A 115 -4.60 4.10 10.14
CA ILE A 115 -5.47 4.03 8.95
C ILE A 115 -5.85 5.44 8.48
N ALA A 116 -6.25 6.34 9.39
CA ALA A 116 -6.55 7.73 9.04
C ALA A 116 -5.37 8.42 8.35
N SER A 117 -4.15 8.24 8.88
CA SER A 117 -2.93 8.77 8.26
C SER A 117 -2.64 8.17 6.88
N MET A 118 -3.01 6.89 6.65
CA MET A 118 -2.89 6.29 5.31
C MET A 118 -3.84 6.93 4.31
N PHE A 119 -5.09 7.21 4.71
CA PHE A 119 -6.02 7.93 3.85
C PHE A 119 -5.56 9.36 3.57
N GLU A 120 -5.03 10.08 4.57
CA GLU A 120 -4.40 11.40 4.35
C GLU A 120 -3.30 11.33 3.29
N MET A 121 -2.48 10.29 3.33
CA MET A 121 -1.41 10.10 2.36
C MET A 121 -1.94 9.77 0.96
N VAL A 122 -2.96 8.92 0.84
CA VAL A 122 -3.60 8.58 -0.45
C VAL A 122 -4.19 9.84 -1.09
N GLU A 123 -4.90 10.65 -0.31
CA GLU A 123 -5.44 11.94 -0.76
C GLU A 123 -4.32 12.94 -1.15
N ALA A 124 -3.27 13.07 -0.32
CA ALA A 124 -2.14 13.96 -0.61
C ALA A 124 -1.37 13.56 -1.88
N LEU A 125 -1.39 12.28 -2.23
CA LEU A 125 -0.80 11.75 -3.47
C LEU A 125 -1.78 11.78 -4.65
N ASP A 126 -2.99 12.29 -4.47
CA ASP A 126 -4.03 12.35 -5.49
C ASP A 126 -4.29 10.97 -6.15
N LEU A 127 -4.47 9.95 -5.31
CA LEU A 127 -4.73 8.58 -5.75
C LEU A 127 -6.21 8.23 -5.56
N ASP A 128 -6.84 7.79 -6.63
CA ASP A 128 -8.11 7.06 -6.55
C ASP A 128 -7.86 5.64 -6.03
N TYR A 129 -8.84 5.05 -5.33
CA TYR A 129 -8.64 3.73 -4.77
C TYR A 129 -9.90 2.85 -4.81
N ILE A 130 -9.65 1.55 -4.95
CA ILE A 130 -10.61 0.48 -4.69
C ILE A 130 -10.01 -0.39 -3.61
N MET A 131 -10.72 -0.55 -2.49
CA MET A 131 -10.25 -1.33 -1.35
C MET A 131 -11.33 -2.31 -0.91
N ASN A 132 -10.92 -3.51 -0.51
CA ASN A 132 -11.77 -4.37 0.29
C ASN A 132 -11.18 -4.53 1.70
N SER A 133 -12.02 -4.73 2.68
CA SER A 133 -11.62 -4.97 4.07
C SER A 133 -12.77 -5.57 4.85
N GLN A 134 -12.45 -6.34 5.90
CA GLN A 134 -13.47 -6.93 6.78
C GLN A 134 -14.06 -5.92 7.79
N VAL A 135 -13.31 -4.89 8.16
CA VAL A 135 -13.66 -3.94 9.23
C VAL A 135 -13.52 -2.47 8.83
N LEU A 136 -12.98 -2.18 7.67
CA LEU A 136 -12.69 -0.82 7.24
C LEU A 136 -13.93 -0.19 6.58
N TRP A 137 -14.39 0.93 7.13
CA TRP A 137 -15.46 1.74 6.52
C TRP A 137 -14.94 2.89 5.67
N GLY A 138 -13.71 3.37 5.91
CA GLY A 138 -13.09 4.49 5.18
C GLY A 138 -13.76 5.86 5.41
N CYS A 139 -14.65 5.96 6.39
CA CYS A 139 -15.38 7.19 6.71
C CYS A 139 -14.54 8.14 7.58
N TYR A 140 -13.46 8.67 7.01
CA TYR A 140 -12.58 9.62 7.68
C TYR A 140 -12.83 11.05 7.18
N PRO A 141 -12.66 12.07 8.01
CA PRO A 141 -12.86 13.47 7.60
C PRO A 141 -11.99 13.91 6.43
N THR A 142 -10.82 13.28 6.26
CA THR A 142 -9.89 13.52 5.14
C THR A 142 -10.41 12.97 3.82
N VAL A 143 -11.27 11.94 3.85
CA VAL A 143 -11.88 11.36 2.66
C VAL A 143 -13.10 12.19 2.27
N GLN A 144 -13.00 12.91 1.15
CA GLN A 144 -14.07 13.82 0.71
C GLN A 144 -15.31 13.07 0.20
N ARG A 145 -15.10 11.96 -0.50
CA ARG A 145 -16.17 11.16 -1.07
C ARG A 145 -15.77 9.70 -1.20
N LEU A 146 -16.65 8.80 -0.74
CA LEU A 146 -16.42 7.37 -0.85
C LEU A 146 -17.73 6.62 -1.10
N HIS A 147 -17.73 5.72 -2.06
CA HIS A 147 -18.80 4.74 -2.26
C HIS A 147 -18.45 3.46 -1.51
N ILE A 148 -19.34 2.99 -0.65
CA ILE A 148 -19.14 1.82 0.21
C ILE A 148 -20.20 0.77 -0.13
N SER A 149 -19.75 -0.43 -0.47
CA SER A 149 -20.61 -1.60 -0.67
C SER A 149 -20.37 -2.60 0.45
N GLU A 150 -21.30 -2.72 1.37
CA GLU A 150 -21.26 -3.72 2.43
C GLU A 150 -21.85 -5.03 1.94
N LEU A 151 -21.05 -6.10 2.04
CA LEU A 151 -21.47 -7.45 1.64
C LEU A 151 -21.90 -8.23 2.88
N LEU A 152 -23.20 -8.53 2.96
CA LEU A 152 -23.80 -9.26 4.06
C LEU A 152 -24.19 -10.67 3.59
N ARG A 153 -23.66 -11.69 4.26
CA ARG A 153 -24.07 -13.07 4.05
C ARG A 153 -24.84 -13.57 5.27
N PRO A 154 -26.18 -13.69 5.18
CA PRO A 154 -26.97 -14.25 6.26
C PRO A 154 -26.56 -15.70 6.58
N LEU A 155 -26.66 -16.11 7.83
CA LEU A 155 -26.44 -17.50 8.23
C LEU A 155 -27.41 -18.42 7.49
N ASN A 156 -26.88 -19.49 6.89
CA ASN A 156 -27.63 -20.47 6.10
C ASN A 156 -28.31 -19.95 4.84
N ALA A 157 -27.82 -18.86 4.25
CA ALA A 157 -28.28 -18.36 2.96
C ALA A 157 -27.27 -18.63 1.83
N ASP A 158 -27.77 -18.99 0.66
CA ASP A 158 -26.95 -19.19 -0.53
C ASP A 158 -26.77 -17.89 -1.35
N PHE A 159 -27.13 -16.76 -0.76
CA PHE A 159 -27.00 -15.45 -1.39
C PHE A 159 -26.25 -14.46 -0.50
N VAL A 160 -25.73 -13.41 -1.13
CA VAL A 160 -25.12 -12.25 -0.48
C VAL A 160 -26.00 -11.03 -0.75
N THR A 161 -26.29 -10.28 0.29
CA THR A 161 -26.95 -8.97 0.18
C THR A 161 -25.89 -7.89 0.09
N VAL A 162 -26.06 -6.96 -0.85
CA VAL A 162 -25.20 -5.79 -0.99
C VAL A 162 -25.96 -4.56 -0.50
N VAL A 163 -25.42 -3.87 0.48
CA VAL A 163 -25.95 -2.60 0.97
C VAL A 163 -24.97 -1.49 0.59
N ASN A 164 -25.47 -0.52 -0.18
CA ASN A 164 -24.64 0.57 -0.67
C ASN A 164 -24.79 1.84 0.18
N TYR A 165 -23.68 2.47 0.48
CA TYR A 165 -23.62 3.74 1.17
C TYR A 165 -22.78 4.74 0.39
N LEU A 166 -23.05 6.02 0.62
CA LEU A 166 -22.23 7.12 0.17
C LEU A 166 -21.70 7.87 1.41
N TRP A 167 -20.41 8.03 1.51
CA TRP A 167 -19.76 8.96 2.42
C TRP A 167 -19.51 10.28 1.68
N ASN A 168 -19.90 11.40 2.28
CA ASN A 168 -19.80 12.74 1.68
C ASN A 168 -18.78 13.65 2.40
N GLY A 169 -17.89 13.07 3.21
CA GLY A 169 -16.92 13.79 4.05
C GLY A 169 -17.44 14.15 5.44
N LYS A 170 -18.74 13.96 5.72
CA LYS A 170 -19.38 14.29 7.01
C LYS A 170 -20.24 13.17 7.56
N GLU A 171 -21.02 12.53 6.72
CA GLU A 171 -21.96 11.49 7.12
C GLU A 171 -22.01 10.36 6.09
N LYS A 172 -22.30 9.15 6.58
CA LYS A 172 -22.52 7.95 5.76
C LYS A 172 -24.03 7.80 5.55
N VAL A 173 -24.49 7.96 4.32
CA VAL A 173 -25.89 7.91 3.93
C VAL A 173 -26.15 6.63 3.13
N LEU A 174 -27.31 5.97 3.41
CA LEU A 174 -27.74 4.83 2.63
C LEU A 174 -28.01 5.27 1.18
N ASN A 175 -27.36 4.61 0.23
CA ASN A 175 -27.54 4.88 -1.20
C ASN A 175 -28.57 3.90 -1.75
N GLY A 176 -29.82 4.28 -1.69
CA GLY A 176 -30.97 3.49 -2.19
C GLY A 176 -31.05 3.58 -3.71
N ARG A 177 -30.38 2.69 -4.41
CA ARG A 177 -30.73 2.31 -5.80
C ARG A 177 -30.67 0.81 -5.93
#